data_707c4cd29443a3fc3ca4b98e022170c1
#
_entry.id   707c4cd29443a3fc3ca4b98e022170c1
#
_cell.length_a   1.000
_cell.length_b   1.000
_cell.length_c   1.000
_cell.angle_alpha   90.00
_cell.angle_beta   90.00
_cell.angle_gamma   90.00
#
_symmetry.space_group_name_H-M   'P 1'
#
loop_
_entity.id
_entity.type
_entity.pdbx_description
1 polymer ?
#
loop_
_entity_poly.entity_id
_entity_poly.type
_entity_poly.pdbx_seq_one_letter_code
_entity_poly.pdbx_strand_id
1 'polypeptide(L)'
;LKAQHQQIFDEYRMEAGDQAEMFVGKLEMGYSSTVYMNSPYLFSDDFVVGDVMYNGLLYQDVPIRYDGYLKQLVVNTPVRHLNICVSMHLVDKFTLDGIDYERRDGDFVALLFDSSHMELIEQVNVSVKEVYLSQVSFKHGFVHNVKYYVLRDGQKHEVDKLQSVLKLYPTIKKELKRFAKMYHLDFREHRRSSLISVMKYADELLTQSLN
;
A
#
# COMPACT_ATOMS: atom_id res chain seq x y z
N LEU A 1 -16.57 5.07 -25.25
CA LEU A 1 -15.41 5.95 -25.37
C LEU A 1 -14.24 5.46 -24.48
N LYS A 2 -14.41 5.26 -23.17
CA LYS A 2 -13.32 4.79 -22.29
C LYS A 2 -12.79 3.39 -22.66
N ALA A 3 -13.68 2.44 -22.98
CA ALA A 3 -13.30 1.09 -23.37
C ALA A 3 -12.52 1.06 -24.70
N GLN A 4 -12.88 1.88 -25.69
CA GLN A 4 -12.15 2.00 -26.94
C GLN A 4 -10.75 2.61 -26.76
N HIS A 5 -10.63 3.63 -25.89
CA HIS A 5 -9.32 4.20 -25.56
C HIS A 5 -8.41 3.18 -24.87
N GLN A 6 -8.96 2.36 -23.97
CA GLN A 6 -8.18 1.32 -23.30
C GLN A 6 -7.70 0.26 -24.29
N GLN A 7 -8.56 -0.21 -25.20
CA GLN A 7 -8.18 -1.18 -26.23
C GLN A 7 -7.04 -0.67 -27.13
N ILE A 8 -7.14 0.57 -27.64
CA ILE A 8 -6.09 1.21 -28.46
C ILE A 8 -4.78 1.33 -27.65
N PHE A 9 -4.89 1.65 -26.36
CA PHE A 9 -3.73 1.73 -25.49
C PHE A 9 -3.09 0.36 -25.24
N ASP A 10 -3.88 -0.69 -25.07
CA ASP A 10 -3.37 -2.05 -24.86
C ASP A 10 -2.65 -2.56 -26.13
N GLU A 11 -3.17 -2.27 -27.33
CA GLU A 11 -2.50 -2.55 -28.60
C GLU A 11 -1.16 -1.80 -28.70
N TYR A 12 -1.14 -0.49 -28.42
CA TYR A 12 0.09 0.31 -28.36
C TYR A 12 1.10 -0.26 -27.34
N ARG A 13 0.67 -0.64 -26.16
CA ARG A 13 1.53 -1.19 -25.12
C ARG A 13 2.18 -2.50 -25.58
N MET A 14 1.42 -3.37 -26.24
CA MET A 14 1.94 -4.63 -26.78
C MET A 14 3.00 -4.39 -27.86
N GLU A 15 2.79 -3.44 -28.77
CA GLU A 15 3.75 -3.09 -29.81
C GLU A 15 4.97 -2.36 -29.26
N ALA A 16 4.78 -1.41 -28.35
CA ALA A 16 5.86 -0.61 -27.77
C ALA A 16 6.78 -1.45 -26.86
N GLY A 17 6.23 -2.50 -26.20
CA GLY A 17 6.99 -3.35 -25.27
C GLY A 17 7.74 -2.51 -24.22
N ASP A 18 9.07 -2.69 -24.12
CA ASP A 18 9.93 -1.94 -23.20
C ASP A 18 10.07 -0.44 -23.54
N GLN A 19 9.56 0.01 -24.70
CA GLN A 19 9.56 1.41 -25.11
C GLN A 19 8.30 2.16 -24.65
N ALA A 20 7.31 1.47 -24.08
CA ALA A 20 6.14 2.14 -23.52
C ALA A 20 6.58 3.11 -22.40
N GLU A 21 5.90 4.25 -22.29
CA GLU A 21 6.31 5.41 -21.47
C GLU A 21 6.66 5.03 -20.03
N MET A 22 5.89 4.16 -19.40
CA MET A 22 6.13 3.74 -18.02
C MET A 22 7.45 2.96 -17.86
N PHE A 23 7.90 2.25 -18.87
CA PHE A 23 9.12 1.43 -18.84
C PHE A 23 10.40 2.20 -19.21
N VAL A 24 10.26 3.50 -19.47
CA VAL A 24 11.40 4.40 -19.72
C VAL A 24 11.78 5.09 -18.43
N GLY A 25 12.92 4.69 -17.84
CA GLY A 25 13.36 5.22 -16.56
C GLY A 25 14.76 4.79 -16.19
N LYS A 26 15.13 4.98 -14.93
CA LYS A 26 16.42 4.56 -14.40
C LYS A 26 16.40 3.09 -14.02
N LEU A 27 17.51 2.39 -14.27
CA LEU A 27 17.70 1.04 -13.73
C LEU A 27 17.74 1.08 -12.20
N GLU A 28 17.06 0.14 -11.58
CA GLU A 28 17.14 -0.06 -10.14
C GLU A 28 18.52 -0.62 -9.76
N MET A 29 19.11 -0.02 -8.72
CA MET A 29 20.43 -0.47 -8.23
C MET A 29 20.31 -1.60 -7.20
N GLY A 30 19.13 -1.78 -6.59
CA GLY A 30 18.90 -2.77 -5.54
C GLY A 30 19.73 -2.55 -4.26
N TYR A 31 19.67 -3.56 -3.37
CA TYR A 31 20.33 -3.52 -2.05
C TYR A 31 21.20 -4.77 -1.86
N SER A 32 22.51 -4.58 -1.76
CA SER A 32 23.45 -5.68 -1.58
C SER A 32 23.30 -6.33 -0.20
N SER A 33 23.16 -7.64 -0.14
CA SER A 33 23.14 -8.43 1.11
C SER A 33 24.44 -8.35 1.92
N THR A 34 25.55 -7.88 1.34
CA THR A 34 26.78 -7.61 2.06
C THR A 34 26.68 -6.36 2.94
N VAL A 35 25.86 -5.40 2.54
CA VAL A 35 25.67 -4.10 3.21
C VAL A 35 24.39 -4.07 4.03
N TYR A 36 23.32 -4.68 3.54
CA TYR A 36 21.98 -4.66 4.14
C TYR A 36 21.58 -6.03 4.67
N MET A 37 20.88 -6.04 5.82
CA MET A 37 20.39 -7.28 6.46
C MET A 37 19.04 -7.73 5.90
N ASN A 38 18.23 -6.81 5.43
CA ASN A 38 16.89 -7.00 4.88
C ASN A 38 16.64 -5.96 3.79
N SER A 39 15.45 -5.92 3.23
CA SER A 39 15.07 -5.02 2.16
C SER A 39 14.07 -3.96 2.60
N PRO A 40 13.94 -2.84 1.86
CA PRO A 40 12.95 -1.80 2.10
C PRO A 40 11.61 -2.05 1.40
N TYR A 41 11.48 -3.14 0.62
CA TYR A 41 10.29 -3.37 -0.18
C TYR A 41 9.09 -3.70 0.71
N LEU A 42 7.91 -3.22 0.30
CA LEU A 42 6.66 -3.58 0.96
C LEU A 42 6.21 -4.96 0.46
N PHE A 43 5.72 -5.80 1.37
CA PHE A 43 5.25 -7.18 1.19
C PHE A 43 6.35 -8.21 0.91
N SER A 44 7.11 -8.04 -0.16
CA SER A 44 8.06 -9.05 -0.64
C SER A 44 9.21 -8.39 -1.37
N ASP A 45 10.35 -9.05 -1.38
CA ASP A 45 11.49 -8.71 -2.22
C ASP A 45 11.24 -9.06 -3.69
N ASP A 46 10.34 -10.02 -3.92
CA ASP A 46 9.93 -10.43 -5.25
C ASP A 46 8.91 -9.44 -5.85
N PHE A 47 8.89 -9.39 -7.17
CA PHE A 47 7.87 -8.66 -7.90
C PHE A 47 6.52 -9.37 -7.76
N VAL A 48 5.47 -8.60 -7.52
CA VAL A 48 4.08 -9.08 -7.56
C VAL A 48 3.36 -8.44 -8.75
N VAL A 49 2.40 -9.16 -9.29
CA VAL A 49 1.58 -8.62 -10.39
C VAL A 49 0.62 -7.59 -9.81
N GLY A 50 0.58 -6.41 -10.43
CA GLY A 50 -0.31 -5.32 -10.06
C GLY A 50 -0.67 -4.43 -11.25
N ASP A 51 -1.60 -3.53 -11.01
CA ASP A 51 -2.02 -2.53 -11.97
C ASP A 51 -1.42 -1.17 -11.60
N VAL A 52 -1.05 -0.38 -12.60
CA VAL A 52 -0.49 0.96 -12.40
C VAL A 52 -1.23 1.97 -13.26
N MET A 53 -1.82 2.97 -12.63
CA MET A 53 -2.31 4.15 -13.33
C MET A 53 -1.14 5.14 -13.46
N TYR A 54 -0.64 5.29 -14.67
CA TYR A 54 0.54 6.09 -14.98
C TYR A 54 0.22 7.10 -16.09
N ASN A 55 0.40 8.37 -15.80
CA ASN A 55 0.08 9.47 -16.70
C ASN A 55 -1.36 9.37 -17.28
N GLY A 56 -2.34 9.00 -16.44
CA GLY A 56 -3.74 8.80 -16.81
C GLY A 56 -4.03 7.54 -17.64
N LEU A 57 -3.05 6.65 -17.86
CA LEU A 57 -3.18 5.40 -18.58
C LEU A 57 -3.05 4.19 -17.65
N LEU A 58 -3.94 3.20 -17.81
CA LEU A 58 -3.94 2.00 -16.98
C LEU A 58 -3.04 0.91 -17.58
N TYR A 59 -1.95 0.61 -16.93
CA TYR A 59 -1.07 -0.54 -17.21
C TYR A 59 -1.49 -1.70 -16.31
N GLN A 60 -2.07 -2.75 -16.92
CA GLN A 60 -2.54 -3.94 -16.20
C GLN A 60 -1.49 -5.05 -16.18
N ASP A 61 -1.57 -5.90 -15.17
CA ASP A 61 -0.74 -7.11 -15.02
C ASP A 61 0.76 -6.84 -15.11
N VAL A 62 1.22 -5.75 -14.51
CA VAL A 62 2.64 -5.37 -14.50
C VAL A 62 3.31 -5.99 -13.27
N PRO A 63 4.46 -6.68 -13.44
CA PRO A 63 5.27 -7.07 -12.29
C PRO A 63 5.87 -5.83 -11.62
N ILE A 64 5.45 -5.54 -10.40
CA ILE A 64 5.83 -4.36 -9.62
C ILE A 64 6.34 -4.72 -8.23
N ARG A 65 7.13 -3.85 -7.65
CA ARG A 65 7.42 -3.79 -6.20
C ARG A 65 7.62 -2.34 -5.77
N TYR A 66 7.35 -2.05 -4.51
CA TYR A 66 7.46 -0.70 -3.99
C TYR A 66 8.54 -0.61 -2.92
N ASP A 67 9.56 0.21 -3.19
CA ASP A 67 10.60 0.56 -2.23
C ASP A 67 10.04 1.63 -1.27
N GLY A 68 9.75 1.24 -0.04
CA GLY A 68 9.19 2.14 0.97
C GLY A 68 10.21 3.13 1.54
N TYR A 69 11.52 2.86 1.41
CA TYR A 69 12.57 3.76 1.86
C TYR A 69 12.82 4.89 0.87
N LEU A 70 12.98 4.56 -0.41
CA LEU A 70 13.13 5.56 -1.49
C LEU A 70 11.77 6.11 -1.96
N LYS A 71 10.65 5.53 -1.51
CA LYS A 71 9.28 5.84 -1.99
C LYS A 71 9.17 5.71 -3.50
N GLN A 72 9.70 4.61 -4.02
CA GLN A 72 9.89 4.37 -5.43
C GLN A 72 9.17 3.11 -5.90
N LEU A 73 8.30 3.25 -6.90
CA LEU A 73 7.72 2.11 -7.61
C LEU A 73 8.73 1.61 -8.63
N VAL A 74 9.00 0.31 -8.59
CA VAL A 74 9.86 -0.40 -9.52
C VAL A 74 9.02 -1.37 -10.33
N VAL A 75 9.18 -1.37 -11.62
CA VAL A 75 8.51 -2.27 -12.57
C VAL A 75 9.53 -3.18 -13.25
N ASN A 76 9.13 -4.41 -13.58
CA ASN A 76 9.93 -5.28 -14.42
C ASN A 76 9.41 -5.19 -15.86
N THR A 77 10.30 -4.91 -16.83
CA THR A 77 9.91 -4.70 -18.22
C THR A 77 9.55 -6.01 -18.92
N PRO A 78 8.57 -6.00 -19.85
CA PRO A 78 8.00 -7.25 -20.39
C PRO A 78 8.94 -8.04 -21.30
N VAL A 79 9.87 -7.39 -21.99
CA VAL A 79 10.73 -8.05 -23.01
C VAL A 79 12.13 -8.35 -22.48
N ARG A 80 12.81 -7.34 -21.95
CA ARG A 80 14.20 -7.50 -21.47
C ARG A 80 14.31 -7.81 -19.98
N HIS A 81 13.17 -7.83 -19.26
CA HIS A 81 13.11 -8.08 -17.82
C HIS A 81 14.02 -7.18 -16.99
N LEU A 82 14.08 -5.90 -17.36
CA LEU A 82 14.85 -4.91 -16.64
C LEU A 82 14.02 -4.33 -15.48
N ASN A 83 14.65 -4.10 -14.36
CA ASN A 83 14.02 -3.43 -13.22
C ASN A 83 14.15 -1.91 -13.40
N ILE A 84 13.04 -1.24 -13.64
CA ILE A 84 12.98 0.20 -13.91
C ILE A 84 12.30 0.94 -12.77
N CYS A 85 12.96 1.95 -12.25
CA CYS A 85 12.39 2.94 -11.37
C CYS A 85 11.53 3.91 -12.19
N VAL A 86 10.21 3.86 -12.03
CA VAL A 86 9.29 4.72 -12.78
C VAL A 86 9.32 6.16 -12.27
N SER A 87 8.90 7.11 -13.12
CA SER A 87 8.76 8.52 -12.71
C SER A 87 7.57 8.69 -11.77
N MET A 88 7.83 8.76 -10.46
CA MET A 88 6.79 8.75 -9.42
C MET A 88 5.76 9.89 -9.54
N HIS A 89 6.10 11.03 -10.12
CA HIS A 89 5.17 12.13 -10.31
C HIS A 89 4.07 11.83 -11.35
N LEU A 90 4.29 10.83 -12.21
CA LEU A 90 3.31 10.35 -13.21
C LEU A 90 2.50 9.14 -12.70
N VAL A 91 2.84 8.59 -11.53
CA VAL A 91 2.05 7.51 -10.91
C VAL A 91 0.88 8.14 -10.16
N ASP A 92 -0.35 7.87 -10.61
CA ASP A 92 -1.57 8.32 -9.94
C ASP A 92 -1.94 7.36 -8.79
N LYS A 93 -1.97 6.06 -9.09
CA LYS A 93 -2.22 4.97 -8.14
C LYS A 93 -1.67 3.65 -8.68
N PHE A 94 -1.53 2.68 -7.80
CA PHE A 94 -1.16 1.31 -8.19
C PHE A 94 -1.78 0.30 -7.23
N THR A 95 -1.90 -0.95 -7.68
CA THR A 95 -2.36 -2.07 -6.85
C THR A 95 -1.16 -2.96 -6.52
N LEU A 96 -0.95 -3.25 -5.25
CA LEU A 96 0.12 -4.12 -4.77
C LEU A 96 -0.50 -5.19 -3.86
N ASP A 97 -0.32 -6.48 -4.21
CA ASP A 97 -0.91 -7.62 -3.48
C ASP A 97 -2.44 -7.48 -3.29
N GLY A 98 -3.13 -7.03 -4.35
CA GLY A 98 -4.59 -6.84 -4.35
C GLY A 98 -5.08 -5.64 -3.54
N ILE A 99 -4.18 -4.74 -3.12
CA ILE A 99 -4.50 -3.56 -2.34
C ILE A 99 -4.17 -2.31 -3.12
N ASP A 100 -5.13 -1.39 -3.19
CA ASP A 100 -4.96 -0.12 -3.85
C ASP A 100 -4.07 0.82 -3.02
N TYR A 101 -3.09 1.41 -3.68
CA TYR A 101 -2.23 2.45 -3.15
C TYR A 101 -2.54 3.76 -3.85
N GLU A 102 -2.92 4.74 -3.08
CA GLU A 102 -3.25 6.08 -3.55
C GLU A 102 -2.34 7.13 -2.93
N ARG A 103 -2.17 8.24 -3.65
CA ARG A 103 -1.37 9.36 -3.15
C ARG A 103 -2.18 10.20 -2.15
N ARG A 104 -1.66 10.31 -0.93
CA ARG A 104 -2.22 11.18 0.14
C ARG A 104 -1.07 11.97 0.77
N ASP A 105 -1.21 13.28 0.87
CA ASP A 105 -0.21 14.19 1.48
C ASP A 105 1.21 14.00 0.90
N GLY A 106 1.31 13.68 -0.39
CA GLY A 106 2.58 13.47 -1.09
C GLY A 106 3.15 12.06 -1.01
N ASP A 107 2.62 11.20 -0.14
CA ASP A 107 3.02 9.79 -0.01
C ASP A 107 1.97 8.83 -0.58
N PHE A 108 2.38 7.59 -0.91
CA PHE A 108 1.44 6.53 -1.21
C PHE A 108 1.03 5.80 0.07
N VAL A 109 -0.27 5.62 0.25
CA VAL A 109 -0.87 4.89 1.36
C VAL A 109 -1.76 3.78 0.83
N ALA A 110 -1.84 2.66 1.54
CA ALA A 110 -2.75 1.58 1.19
C ALA A 110 -4.17 1.92 1.63
N LEU A 111 -5.14 1.84 0.73
CA LEU A 111 -6.56 1.96 1.01
C LEU A 111 -7.10 0.58 1.39
N LEU A 112 -7.30 0.36 2.69
CA LEU A 112 -7.73 -0.94 3.22
C LEU A 112 -9.25 -1.12 3.24
N PHE A 113 -9.98 -0.04 3.38
CA PHE A 113 -11.43 -0.01 3.36
C PHE A 113 -11.90 1.40 3.00
N ASP A 114 -12.92 1.48 2.17
CA ASP A 114 -13.55 2.73 1.73
C ASP A 114 -15.08 2.59 1.74
N SER A 115 -15.75 3.60 2.28
CA SER A 115 -17.20 3.71 2.29
C SER A 115 -17.64 5.18 2.31
N SER A 116 -18.96 5.41 2.23
CA SER A 116 -19.52 6.77 2.35
C SER A 116 -19.32 7.40 3.73
N HIS A 117 -19.00 6.62 4.77
CA HIS A 117 -18.86 7.10 6.14
C HIS A 117 -17.41 7.27 6.59
N MET A 118 -16.47 6.52 5.98
CA MET A 118 -15.09 6.49 6.42
C MET A 118 -14.16 5.79 5.44
N GLU A 119 -12.88 6.13 5.50
CA GLU A 119 -11.80 5.36 4.88
C GLU A 119 -10.88 4.81 5.98
N LEU A 120 -10.36 3.58 5.79
CA LEU A 120 -9.26 3.03 6.59
C LEU A 120 -8.03 2.95 5.70
N ILE A 121 -6.97 3.64 6.08
CA ILE A 121 -5.70 3.64 5.36
C ILE A 121 -4.56 3.08 6.21
N GLU A 122 -3.60 2.45 5.54
CA GLU A 122 -2.33 2.03 6.12
C GLU A 122 -1.20 2.86 5.51
N GLN A 123 -0.37 3.44 6.35
CA GLN A 123 0.83 4.18 5.96
C GLN A 123 2.06 3.45 6.48
N VAL A 124 2.97 3.10 5.59
CA VAL A 124 4.24 2.45 5.94
C VAL A 124 5.38 3.45 5.74
N ASN A 125 6.12 3.73 6.81
CA ASN A 125 7.33 4.53 6.75
C ASN A 125 8.52 3.61 6.96
N VAL A 126 9.42 3.56 5.98
CA VAL A 126 10.65 2.77 6.07
C VAL A 126 11.81 3.68 6.39
N SER A 127 12.59 3.30 7.39
CA SER A 127 13.82 3.98 7.78
C SER A 127 14.98 2.99 7.83
N VAL A 128 16.21 3.48 7.76
CA VAL A 128 17.41 2.65 7.87
C VAL A 128 18.07 2.89 9.21
N LYS A 129 18.61 1.84 9.82
CA LYS A 129 19.43 1.90 11.04
C LYS A 129 20.65 1.00 10.92
N GLU A 130 21.69 1.31 11.69
CA GLU A 130 22.82 0.42 11.86
C GLU A 130 22.47 -0.74 12.80
N VAL A 131 22.88 -1.94 12.43
CA VAL A 131 22.73 -3.16 13.22
C VAL A 131 24.10 -3.76 13.44
N TYR A 132 24.62 -3.64 14.66
CA TYR A 132 25.93 -4.11 15.02
C TYR A 132 25.95 -5.62 15.13
N LEU A 133 26.82 -6.26 14.36
CA LEU A 133 27.06 -7.71 14.38
C LEU A 133 28.18 -8.08 15.37
N SER A 134 29.09 -7.12 15.62
CA SER A 134 30.17 -7.17 16.60
C SER A 134 30.60 -5.76 16.99
N GLN A 135 31.63 -5.61 17.83
CA GLN A 135 32.18 -4.29 18.18
C GLN A 135 32.81 -3.51 17.00
N VAL A 136 33.14 -4.22 15.91
CA VAL A 136 33.84 -3.64 14.75
C VAL A 136 33.14 -3.88 13.42
N SER A 137 31.97 -4.50 13.44
CA SER A 137 31.22 -4.87 12.23
C SER A 137 29.74 -4.56 12.38
N PHE A 138 29.18 -3.87 11.40
CA PHE A 138 27.73 -3.60 11.32
C PHE A 138 27.21 -3.75 9.89
N LYS A 139 25.91 -3.92 9.79
CA LYS A 139 25.14 -3.80 8.53
C LYS A 139 24.01 -2.79 8.72
N HIS A 140 23.46 -2.34 7.62
CA HIS A 140 22.25 -1.54 7.64
C HIS A 140 21.00 -2.45 7.69
N GLY A 141 20.02 -2.07 8.49
CA GLY A 141 18.72 -2.75 8.57
C GLY A 141 17.60 -1.78 8.30
N PHE A 142 16.64 -2.16 7.44
CA PHE A 142 15.44 -1.39 7.23
C PHE A 142 14.39 -1.70 8.31
N VAL A 143 13.75 -0.66 8.82
CA VAL A 143 12.69 -0.74 9.82
C VAL A 143 11.41 -0.21 9.20
N HIS A 144 10.40 -1.08 9.12
CA HIS A 144 9.09 -0.77 8.59
C HIS A 144 8.17 -0.33 9.73
N ASN A 145 7.82 0.95 9.75
CA ASN A 145 6.92 1.55 10.72
C ASN A 145 5.52 1.65 10.11
N VAL A 146 4.60 0.79 10.55
CA VAL A 146 3.24 0.72 10.03
C VAL A 146 2.29 1.48 10.95
N LYS A 147 1.55 2.43 10.40
CA LYS A 147 0.49 3.18 11.07
C LYS A 147 -0.82 3.06 10.31
N TYR A 148 -1.91 3.04 11.05
CA TYR A 148 -3.26 2.98 10.52
C TYR A 148 -4.04 4.22 10.89
N TYR A 149 -4.83 4.71 9.95
CA TYR A 149 -5.66 5.90 10.17
C TYR A 149 -7.07 5.67 9.66
N VAL A 150 -8.04 6.18 10.40
CA VAL A 150 -9.41 6.35 9.94
C VAL A 150 -9.58 7.80 9.51
N LEU A 151 -10.00 7.99 8.26
CA LEU A 151 -10.42 9.30 7.75
C LEU A 151 -11.94 9.36 7.88
N ARG A 152 -12.43 10.34 8.63
CA ARG A 152 -13.85 10.56 8.87
C ARG A 152 -14.12 12.04 9.05
N ASP A 153 -15.19 12.55 8.45
CA ASP A 153 -15.61 13.94 8.57
C ASP A 153 -14.47 14.95 8.25
N GLY A 154 -13.61 14.61 7.28
CA GLY A 154 -12.44 15.39 6.89
C GLY A 154 -11.27 15.37 7.88
N GLN A 155 -11.34 14.53 8.93
CA GLN A 155 -10.30 14.39 9.93
C GLN A 155 -9.60 13.03 9.84
N LYS A 156 -8.28 13.03 10.09
CA LYS A 156 -7.42 11.83 10.11
C LYS A 156 -7.14 11.42 11.56
N HIS A 157 -7.56 10.22 11.94
CA HIS A 157 -7.43 9.68 13.30
C HIS A 157 -6.54 8.43 13.31
N GLU A 158 -5.46 8.45 14.08
CA GLU A 158 -4.59 7.27 14.24
C GLU A 158 -5.31 6.18 15.04
N VAL A 159 -5.30 4.95 14.50
CA VAL A 159 -5.91 3.77 15.14
C VAL A 159 -4.90 2.62 15.18
N ASP A 160 -4.62 2.11 16.38
CA ASP A 160 -3.62 1.04 16.61
C ASP A 160 -4.22 -0.21 17.27
N LYS A 161 -5.40 -0.05 17.88
CA LYS A 161 -6.08 -1.08 18.69
C LYS A 161 -7.57 -0.83 18.76
N LEU A 162 -8.32 -1.82 19.24
CA LEU A 162 -9.76 -1.70 19.40
C LEU A 162 -10.17 -0.42 20.16
N GLN A 163 -9.44 -0.07 21.23
CA GLN A 163 -9.79 1.08 22.07
C GLN A 163 -9.72 2.43 21.32
N SER A 164 -8.80 2.59 20.37
CA SER A 164 -8.73 3.79 19.53
C SER A 164 -9.95 3.87 18.59
N VAL A 165 -10.36 2.76 17.99
CA VAL A 165 -11.61 2.69 17.20
C VAL A 165 -12.84 3.02 18.04
N LEU A 166 -12.96 2.44 19.23
CA LEU A 166 -14.10 2.66 20.11
C LEU A 166 -14.28 4.11 20.59
N LYS A 167 -13.20 4.90 20.59
CA LYS A 167 -13.27 6.34 20.90
C LYS A 167 -13.88 7.13 19.74
N LEU A 168 -13.67 6.71 18.51
CA LEU A 168 -14.23 7.37 17.33
C LEU A 168 -15.74 7.08 17.17
N TYR A 169 -16.21 5.96 17.69
CA TYR A 169 -17.60 5.50 17.53
C TYR A 169 -18.28 5.23 18.89
N PRO A 170 -18.54 6.28 19.70
CA PRO A 170 -19.09 6.12 21.04
C PRO A 170 -20.51 5.54 21.04
N THR A 171 -21.32 5.85 20.02
CA THR A 171 -22.72 5.41 19.91
C THR A 171 -22.86 3.89 19.70
N ILE A 172 -21.96 3.28 18.96
CA ILE A 172 -21.96 1.83 18.61
C ILE A 172 -20.85 1.06 19.35
N LYS A 173 -20.29 1.64 20.39
CA LYS A 173 -19.14 1.09 21.14
C LYS A 173 -19.41 -0.28 21.74
N LYS A 174 -20.64 -0.55 22.21
CA LYS A 174 -21.01 -1.84 22.83
C LYS A 174 -21.03 -2.95 21.78
N GLU A 175 -21.61 -2.66 20.64
CA GLU A 175 -21.73 -3.55 19.48
C GLU A 175 -20.34 -3.92 18.96
N LEU A 176 -19.47 -2.93 18.75
CA LEU A 176 -18.10 -3.15 18.30
C LEU A 176 -17.28 -4.01 19.29
N LYS A 177 -17.43 -3.80 20.61
CA LYS A 177 -16.78 -4.64 21.61
C LYS A 177 -17.27 -6.09 21.55
N ARG A 178 -18.60 -6.29 21.41
CA ARG A 178 -19.19 -7.62 21.31
C ARG A 178 -18.71 -8.33 20.05
N PHE A 179 -18.69 -7.64 18.92
CA PHE A 179 -18.18 -8.15 17.64
C PHE A 179 -16.72 -8.59 17.76
N ALA A 180 -15.83 -7.72 18.23
CA ALA A 180 -14.42 -8.02 18.40
C ALA A 180 -14.17 -9.24 19.29
N LYS A 181 -14.96 -9.40 20.37
CA LYS A 181 -14.90 -10.56 21.26
C LYS A 181 -15.42 -11.83 20.58
N MET A 182 -16.56 -11.74 19.87
CA MET A 182 -17.20 -12.89 19.21
C MET A 182 -16.29 -13.48 18.12
N TYR A 183 -15.62 -12.63 17.35
CA TYR A 183 -14.74 -13.04 16.23
C TYR A 183 -13.27 -13.15 16.64
N HIS A 184 -12.96 -13.07 17.94
CA HIS A 184 -11.60 -13.20 18.49
C HIS A 184 -10.58 -12.31 17.77
N LEU A 185 -10.94 -11.05 17.48
CA LEU A 185 -10.06 -10.14 16.76
C LEU A 185 -8.80 -9.83 17.57
N ASP A 186 -7.63 -10.06 16.98
CA ASP A 186 -6.33 -9.84 17.59
C ASP A 186 -5.64 -8.61 16.97
N PHE A 187 -5.64 -7.51 17.73
CA PHE A 187 -5.03 -6.24 17.31
C PHE A 187 -3.51 -6.18 17.56
N ARG A 188 -2.90 -7.22 18.10
CA ARG A 188 -1.43 -7.32 18.28
C ARG A 188 -0.80 -8.08 17.14
N GLU A 189 -1.19 -9.34 16.94
CA GLU A 189 -0.63 -10.23 15.93
C GLU A 189 -1.26 -10.01 14.54
N HIS A 190 -2.57 -9.72 14.51
CA HIS A 190 -3.35 -9.57 13.28
C HIS A 190 -4.02 -8.19 13.18
N ARG A 191 -3.25 -7.13 13.44
CA ARG A 191 -3.78 -5.76 13.53
C ARG A 191 -4.51 -5.32 12.27
N ARG A 192 -3.90 -5.51 11.10
CA ARG A 192 -4.46 -5.09 9.81
C ARG A 192 -5.84 -5.71 9.57
N SER A 193 -5.94 -7.02 9.59
CA SER A 193 -7.21 -7.73 9.36
C SER A 193 -8.25 -7.45 10.44
N SER A 194 -7.83 -7.30 11.71
CA SER A 194 -8.72 -6.93 12.81
C SER A 194 -9.29 -5.53 12.65
N LEU A 195 -8.48 -4.55 12.21
CA LEU A 195 -8.95 -3.20 11.91
C LEU A 195 -9.93 -3.21 10.73
N ILE A 196 -9.60 -3.88 9.63
CA ILE A 196 -10.50 -4.01 8.49
C ILE A 196 -11.85 -4.59 8.92
N SER A 197 -11.85 -5.68 9.69
CA SER A 197 -13.07 -6.35 10.13
C SER A 197 -13.93 -5.47 11.02
N VAL A 198 -13.35 -4.78 12.01
CA VAL A 198 -14.11 -3.92 12.90
C VAL A 198 -14.64 -2.67 12.21
N MET A 199 -13.89 -2.13 11.21
CA MET A 199 -14.33 -0.96 10.43
C MET A 199 -15.48 -1.30 9.48
N LYS A 200 -15.43 -2.46 8.82
CA LYS A 200 -16.57 -2.95 8.01
C LYS A 200 -17.82 -3.09 8.84
N TYR A 201 -17.71 -3.69 10.02
CA TYR A 201 -18.86 -3.84 10.92
C TYR A 201 -19.38 -2.49 11.45
N ALA A 202 -18.46 -1.54 11.73
CA ALA A 202 -18.86 -0.18 12.11
C ALA A 202 -19.67 0.52 11.01
N ASP A 203 -19.27 0.37 9.76
CA ASP A 203 -19.96 0.93 8.60
C ASP A 203 -21.37 0.33 8.42
N GLU A 204 -21.50 -1.00 8.59
CA GLU A 204 -22.80 -1.68 8.55
C GLU A 204 -23.77 -1.12 9.61
N LEU A 205 -23.29 -0.93 10.86
CA LEU A 205 -24.09 -0.37 11.95
C LEU A 205 -24.51 1.09 11.70
N LEU A 206 -23.61 1.90 11.15
CA LEU A 206 -23.90 3.29 10.81
C LEU A 206 -24.94 3.38 9.68
N THR A 207 -24.83 2.55 8.67
CA THR A 207 -25.79 2.48 7.58
C THR A 207 -27.19 2.08 8.08
N GLN A 208 -27.27 1.09 9.00
CA GLN A 208 -28.54 0.65 9.58
C GLN A 208 -29.20 1.73 10.45
N SER A 209 -28.41 2.61 11.08
CA SER A 209 -28.93 3.68 11.94
C SER A 209 -29.49 4.88 11.19
N LEU A 210 -29.25 4.95 9.86
CA LEU A 210 -29.72 6.04 8.98
C LEU A 210 -31.02 5.66 8.23
N ASN A 211 -31.43 4.39 8.26
CA ASN A 211 -32.68 3.88 7.71
C ASN A 211 -33.74 3.69 8.81
#